data_d7eec3b9b2d3d16005aad5a071d3a44d
#
_entry.id   d7eec3b9b2d3d16005aad5a071d3a44d
#
_cell.length_a   1.000
_cell.length_b   1.000
_cell.length_c   1.000
_cell.angle_alpha   90.00
_cell.angle_beta   90.00
_cell.angle_gamma   90.00
#
_symmetry.space_group_name_H-M   'P 1'
#
loop_
_entity.id
_entity.type
_entity.pdbx_description
1 polymer ?
#
loop_
_entity_poly.entity_id
_entity_poly.type
_entity_poly.pdbx_seq_one_letter_code
_entity_poly.pdbx_strand_id
1 'polypeptide(L)'
;MIVTAKPHTFGKLRVAVYDFPNVGDVLPRHSHTDETAHITIVAKGRIRVTAGNWTQSIECGKVLDLAANQEHEFVAEEPDSRIVNIVK
;
A
#
# COMPACT_ATOMS: atom_id res chain seq x y z
N MET A 1 5.02 1.97 14.25
CA MET A 1 3.57 2.12 14.51
C MET A 1 2.79 1.50 13.36
N ILE A 2 1.70 0.84 13.67
CA ILE A 2 0.81 0.28 12.65
C ILE A 2 -0.06 1.41 12.10
N VAL A 3 -0.10 1.56 10.78
CA VAL A 3 -0.92 2.57 10.13
C VAL A 3 -2.30 2.02 9.80
N THR A 4 -3.28 2.92 9.69
CA THR A 4 -4.66 2.55 9.40
C THR A 4 -5.16 3.25 8.15
N ALA A 5 -6.13 2.64 7.48
CA ALA A 5 -6.70 3.15 6.25
C ALA A 5 -7.61 4.35 6.49
N LYS A 6 -7.59 5.29 5.54
CA LYS A 6 -8.64 6.27 5.35
C LYS A 6 -9.41 5.84 4.10
N PRO A 7 -10.56 5.19 4.26
CA PRO A 7 -11.24 4.56 3.13
C PRO A 7 -12.16 5.52 2.38
N HIS A 8 -12.27 5.30 1.09
CA HIS A 8 -13.20 6.02 0.21
C HIS A 8 -13.78 5.00 -0.78
N THR A 9 -15.04 5.14 -1.13
CA THR A 9 -15.70 4.24 -2.07
C THR A 9 -16.25 5.04 -3.25
N PHE A 10 -15.93 4.59 -4.46
CA PHE A 10 -16.38 5.20 -5.71
C PHE A 10 -16.96 4.10 -6.60
N GLY A 11 -18.30 3.91 -6.53
CA GLY A 11 -18.94 2.81 -7.22
C GLY A 11 -18.41 1.47 -6.73
N LYS A 12 -17.79 0.70 -7.62
CA LYS A 12 -17.17 -0.59 -7.29
C LYS A 12 -15.70 -0.45 -6.87
N LEU A 13 -15.13 0.74 -6.94
CA LEU A 13 -13.74 0.97 -6.56
C LEU A 13 -13.66 1.28 -5.08
N ARG A 14 -12.73 0.62 -4.41
CA ARG A 14 -12.38 0.91 -3.02
C ARG A 14 -11.02 1.59 -3.02
N VAL A 15 -10.93 2.76 -2.41
CA VAL A 15 -9.70 3.52 -2.32
C VAL A 15 -9.34 3.66 -0.86
N ALA A 16 -8.11 3.35 -0.50
CA ALA A 16 -7.61 3.50 0.85
C ALA A 16 -6.33 4.32 0.83
N VAL A 17 -6.30 5.38 1.63
CA VAL A 17 -5.10 6.21 1.81
C VAL A 17 -4.46 5.81 3.13
N TYR A 18 -3.14 5.56 3.11
CA TYR A 18 -2.36 5.27 4.30
C TYR A 18 -1.24 6.29 4.43
N ASP A 19 -1.19 6.94 5.59
CA ASP A 19 -0.10 7.85 5.93
C ASP A 19 0.86 7.18 6.90
N PHE A 20 2.16 7.31 6.61
CA PHE A 20 3.26 6.75 7.40
C PHE A 20 4.10 7.93 7.91
N PRO A 21 3.78 8.49 9.09
CA PRO A 21 4.50 9.68 9.58
C PRO A 21 5.98 9.43 9.82
N ASN A 22 6.36 8.25 10.25
CA ASN A 22 7.72 7.96 10.67
C ASN A 22 8.31 6.77 9.91
N VAL A 23 9.64 6.80 9.74
CA VAL A 23 10.38 5.65 9.22
C VAL A 23 10.07 4.42 10.10
N GLY A 24 9.79 3.29 9.46
CA GLY A 24 9.45 2.05 10.15
C GLY A 24 7.97 1.87 10.44
N ASP A 25 7.14 2.89 10.21
CA ASP A 25 5.69 2.71 10.29
C ASP A 25 5.28 1.65 9.28
N VAL A 26 4.33 0.80 9.65
CA VAL A 26 4.04 -0.41 8.90
C VAL A 26 2.54 -0.60 8.68
N LEU A 27 2.19 -1.02 7.46
CA LEU A 27 0.92 -1.66 7.17
C LEU A 27 1.22 -3.16 7.15
N PRO A 28 0.78 -3.92 8.18
CA PRO A 28 1.18 -5.31 8.33
C PRO A 28 0.74 -6.20 7.17
N ARG A 29 1.40 -7.34 7.04
CA ARG A 29 1.09 -8.32 6.01
C ARG A 29 -0.40 -8.70 6.04
N HIS A 30 -1.03 -8.58 4.89
CA HIS A 30 -2.45 -8.90 4.73
C HIS A 30 -2.74 -9.23 3.27
N SER A 31 -3.92 -9.79 3.01
CA SER A 31 -4.42 -10.01 1.66
C SER A 31 -5.90 -9.67 1.62
N HIS A 32 -6.41 -9.47 0.42
CA HIS A 32 -7.84 -9.21 0.18
C HIS A 32 -8.40 -10.39 -0.59
N THR A 33 -9.48 -10.98 -0.10
CA THR A 33 -10.03 -12.22 -0.68
C THR A 33 -11.05 -12.00 -1.79
N ASP A 34 -11.52 -10.76 -1.95
CA ASP A 34 -12.62 -10.42 -2.86
C ASP A 34 -12.22 -9.42 -3.95
N GLU A 35 -10.93 -9.20 -4.13
CA GLU A 35 -10.47 -8.24 -5.12
C GLU A 35 -10.15 -8.92 -6.46
N THR A 36 -10.33 -8.18 -7.55
CA THR A 36 -9.95 -8.60 -8.90
C THR A 36 -8.76 -7.80 -9.43
N ALA A 37 -8.46 -6.67 -8.80
CA ALA A 37 -7.32 -5.83 -9.15
C ALA A 37 -6.86 -5.06 -7.92
N HIS A 38 -5.56 -4.81 -7.81
CA HIS A 38 -4.98 -4.04 -6.71
C HIS A 38 -3.81 -3.21 -7.25
N ILE A 39 -3.94 -1.89 -7.15
CA ILE A 39 -2.89 -0.95 -7.55
C ILE A 39 -2.48 -0.14 -6.33
N THR A 40 -1.19 -0.02 -6.10
CA THR A 40 -0.62 0.84 -5.05
C THR A 40 0.17 1.97 -5.71
N ILE A 41 -0.13 3.19 -5.30
CA ILE A 41 0.57 4.40 -5.76
C ILE A 41 1.31 4.98 -4.57
N VAL A 42 2.62 5.21 -4.71
CA VAL A 42 3.38 5.94 -3.69
C VAL A 42 3.23 7.42 -3.99
N ALA A 43 2.43 8.10 -3.17
CA ALA A 43 2.11 9.52 -3.36
C ALA A 43 3.14 10.44 -2.75
N LYS A 44 3.83 10.00 -1.69
CA LYS A 44 4.92 10.74 -1.02
C LYS A 44 5.90 9.75 -0.44
N GLY A 45 7.18 10.15 -0.37
CA GLY A 45 8.21 9.40 0.32
C GLY A 45 8.66 8.14 -0.40
N ARG A 46 9.00 7.13 0.40
CA ARG A 46 9.49 5.84 -0.10
C ARG A 46 8.94 4.72 0.77
N ILE A 47 8.47 3.67 0.13
CA ILE A 47 7.86 2.52 0.80
C ILE A 47 8.57 1.25 0.36
N ARG A 48 8.94 0.41 1.31
CA ARG A 48 9.39 -0.95 1.04
C ARG A 48 8.17 -1.87 1.01
N VAL A 49 7.97 -2.53 -0.12
CA VAL A 49 6.87 -3.47 -0.31
C VAL A 49 7.42 -4.88 -0.28
N THR A 50 6.83 -5.73 0.52
CA THR A 50 7.09 -7.16 0.52
C THR A 50 5.83 -7.88 0.12
N ALA A 51 5.89 -8.69 -0.92
CA ALA A 51 4.73 -9.44 -1.42
C ALA A 51 5.21 -10.81 -1.87
N GLY A 52 4.54 -11.86 -1.40
CA GLY A 52 4.99 -13.20 -1.68
C GLY A 52 6.44 -13.42 -1.23
N ASN A 53 7.32 -13.73 -2.19
CA ASN A 53 8.73 -13.98 -1.92
C ASN A 53 9.67 -12.88 -2.44
N TRP A 54 9.13 -11.70 -2.74
CA TRP A 54 9.96 -10.59 -3.23
C TRP A 54 9.78 -9.34 -2.37
N THR A 55 10.80 -8.47 -2.40
CA THR A 55 10.80 -7.19 -1.68
C THR A 55 11.36 -6.12 -2.63
N GLN A 56 10.72 -4.95 -2.63
CA GLN A 56 11.14 -3.85 -3.49
C GLN A 56 10.88 -2.52 -2.79
N SER A 57 11.82 -1.58 -2.90
CA SER A 57 11.62 -0.19 -2.47
C SER A 57 11.02 0.60 -3.61
N ILE A 58 9.94 1.32 -3.31
CA ILE A 58 9.20 2.10 -4.31
C ILE A 58 9.13 3.53 -3.82
N GLU A 59 9.57 4.47 -4.67
CA GLU A 59 9.57 5.89 -4.34
C GLU A 59 8.39 6.64 -4.93
N CYS A 60 8.22 7.85 -4.45
CA CYS A 60 7.16 8.77 -4.87
C CYS A 60 7.04 8.84 -6.40
N GLY A 61 5.82 8.76 -6.88
CA GLY A 61 5.52 8.79 -8.32
C GLY A 61 5.42 7.43 -8.96
N LYS A 62 5.79 6.35 -8.25
CA LYS A 62 5.72 4.99 -8.79
C LYS A 62 4.39 4.33 -8.49
N VAL A 63 3.97 3.46 -9.39
CA VAL A 63 2.75 2.68 -9.28
C VAL A 63 3.14 1.19 -9.29
N LEU A 64 2.59 0.45 -8.35
CA LEU A 64 2.82 -0.97 -8.22
C LEU A 64 1.50 -1.72 -8.43
N ASP A 65 1.53 -2.70 -9.32
CA ASP A 65 0.39 -3.59 -9.56
C ASP A 65 0.64 -4.88 -8.78
N LEU A 66 -0.25 -5.17 -7.83
CA LEU A 66 -0.17 -6.38 -7.02
C LEU A 66 -1.15 -7.42 -7.52
N ALA A 67 -0.75 -8.68 -7.44
CA ALA A 67 -1.65 -9.76 -7.79
C ALA A 67 -2.83 -9.79 -6.80
N ALA A 68 -4.03 -10.03 -7.31
CA ALA A 68 -5.21 -10.17 -6.47
C ALA A 68 -4.99 -11.31 -5.47
N ASN A 69 -5.44 -11.11 -4.24
CA ASN A 69 -5.34 -12.08 -3.14
C ASN A 69 -3.90 -12.42 -2.71
N GLN A 70 -2.90 -11.69 -3.20
CA GLN A 70 -1.53 -11.89 -2.78
C GLN A 70 -1.27 -11.17 -1.45
N GLU A 71 -0.60 -11.85 -0.51
CA GLU A 71 -0.17 -11.21 0.73
C GLU A 71 0.87 -10.14 0.44
N HIS A 72 0.75 -9.01 1.13
CA HIS A 72 1.69 -7.90 0.98
C HIS A 72 1.82 -7.12 2.28
N GLU A 73 2.96 -6.47 2.44
CA GLU A 73 3.30 -5.63 3.59
C GLU A 73 3.98 -4.36 3.08
N PHE A 74 3.67 -3.23 3.71
CA PHE A 74 4.29 -1.96 3.37
C PHE A 74 4.97 -1.37 4.61
N VAL A 75 6.22 -0.94 4.46
CA VAL A 75 6.99 -0.29 5.54
C VAL A 75 7.59 1.00 5.02
N ALA A 76 7.41 2.10 5.77
CA ALA A 76 7.96 3.39 5.39
C ALA A 76 9.48 3.40 5.53
N GLU A 77 10.17 3.85 4.48
CA GLU A 77 11.62 4.06 4.48
C GLU A 77 11.99 5.53 4.61
N GLU A 78 11.02 6.43 4.50
CA GLU A 78 11.19 7.87 4.71
C GLU A 78 10.04 8.40 5.56
N PRO A 79 10.24 9.48 6.33
CA PRO A 79 9.15 10.08 7.09
C PRO A 79 8.12 10.72 6.14
N ASP A 80 6.90 10.86 6.63
CA ASP A 80 5.78 11.47 5.88
C ASP A 80 5.53 10.79 4.54
N SER A 81 5.66 9.47 4.50
CA SER A 81 5.31 8.69 3.32
C SER A 81 3.80 8.48 3.23
N ARG A 82 3.29 8.32 2.01
CA ARG A 82 1.88 8.07 1.77
C ARG A 82 1.71 7.12 0.61
N ILE A 83 0.81 6.16 0.78
CA ILE A 83 0.37 5.32 -0.33
C ILE A 83 -1.13 5.47 -0.54
N VAL A 84 -1.55 5.24 -1.78
CA VAL A 84 -2.96 5.17 -2.15
C VAL A 84 -3.17 3.80 -2.79
N ASN A 85 -4.03 2.99 -2.16
CA ASN A 85 -4.41 1.69 -2.69
C ASN A 85 -5.75 1.80 -3.38
N ILE A 86 -5.83 1.27 -4.60
CA ILE A 86 -7.07 1.21 -5.38
C ILE A 86 -7.35 -0.26 -5.61
N VAL A 87 -8.49 -0.72 -5.13
CA VAL A 87 -8.89 -2.12 -5.17
C VAL A 87 -10.25 -2.25 -5.86
N LYS A 88 -10.34 -3.25 -6.71
CA LYS A 88 -11.58 -3.54 -7.42
C LYS A 88 -11.93 -5.02 -7.31
#